data_69b62dff0432957a553679fbcfe23d11
#
_entry.id   69b62dff0432957a553679fbcfe23d11
#
_cell.length_a   1.000
_cell.length_b   1.000
_cell.length_c   1.000
_cell.angle_alpha   90.00
_cell.angle_beta   90.00
_cell.angle_gamma   90.00
#
_symmetry.space_group_name_H-M   'P 1'
#
loop_
_entity.id
_entity.type
_entity.pdbx_description
1 polymer ?
#
loop_
_entity_poly.entity_id
_entity_poly.type
_entity_poly.pdbx_seq_one_letter_code
_entity_poly.pdbx_strand_id
1 'polypeptide(L)'
;VDVIVGVMVGVVDWVLVELRAANNPSVVVAQRAALLRNDGIVVDCNNTFSALLFDNLSSNDNYYVVLRHRNHLDVMSTTPLSPMAGLLACDFTIGIEQVYGNTLAILDETTGYTALCAGDIDGNGLITYLDFNIYLSNVNNTSAYQISDTNGDTQVTIADFNLYKANASQIGVVFLRY
;
A
#
# COMPACT_ATOMS: atom_id res chain seq x y z
N VAL A 1 -2.64 -19.07 -11.02
CA VAL A 1 -2.99 -18.65 -9.63
C VAL A 1 -2.12 -19.48 -8.72
N ASP A 2 -1.07 -18.86 -8.16
CA ASP A 2 -0.23 -19.53 -7.16
C ASP A 2 -1.02 -19.61 -5.85
N VAL A 3 -1.29 -20.81 -5.39
CA VAL A 3 -1.96 -21.05 -4.11
C VAL A 3 -0.87 -21.13 -3.05
N ILE A 4 -0.87 -20.17 -2.12
CA ILE A 4 0.02 -20.24 -0.95
C ILE A 4 -0.55 -21.30 0.00
N VAL A 5 0.12 -22.44 0.07
CA VAL A 5 -0.20 -23.51 1.01
C VAL A 5 0.80 -23.42 2.19
N GLY A 6 0.38 -22.75 3.26
CA GLY A 6 1.16 -22.62 4.49
C GLY A 6 0.94 -21.26 5.16
N VAL A 7 1.04 -21.22 6.49
CA VAL A 7 1.05 -19.97 7.25
C VAL A 7 2.41 -19.31 7.05
N MET A 8 2.47 -18.26 6.25
CA MET A 8 3.67 -17.44 6.14
C MET A 8 3.81 -16.59 7.40
N VAL A 9 4.79 -16.88 8.22
CA VAL A 9 5.04 -16.14 9.47
C VAL A 9 5.32 -14.67 9.15
N GLY A 10 4.52 -13.79 9.74
CA GLY A 10 4.70 -12.34 9.62
C GLY A 10 4.05 -11.68 8.40
N VAL A 11 3.42 -12.43 7.50
CA VAL A 11 2.64 -11.84 6.39
C VAL A 11 1.28 -11.39 6.93
N VAL A 12 0.89 -10.16 6.60
CA VAL A 12 -0.39 -9.56 7.02
C VAL A 12 -1.36 -9.36 5.86
N ASP A 13 -0.87 -8.99 4.67
CA ASP A 13 -1.73 -8.79 3.50
C ASP A 13 -0.94 -8.85 2.18
N TRP A 14 -1.67 -8.69 1.07
CA TRP A 14 -1.15 -8.53 -0.27
C TRP A 14 -1.05 -7.06 -0.65
N VAL A 15 -0.05 -6.74 -1.45
CA VAL A 15 0.11 -5.43 -2.08
C VAL A 15 0.44 -5.58 -3.55
N LEU A 16 0.15 -4.56 -4.34
CA LEU A 16 0.64 -4.44 -5.71
C LEU A 16 1.71 -3.35 -5.74
N VAL A 17 2.90 -3.70 -6.20
CA VAL A 17 3.98 -2.75 -6.45
C VAL A 17 4.03 -2.45 -7.95
N GLU A 18 3.96 -1.15 -8.30
CA GLU A 18 4.14 -0.69 -9.67
C GLU A 18 5.40 0.15 -9.78
N LEU A 19 6.09 0.02 -10.90
CA LEU A 19 7.14 0.93 -11.33
C LEU A 19 6.60 1.77 -12.48
N ARG A 20 6.71 3.10 -12.36
CA ARG A 20 6.18 4.03 -13.33
C ARG A 20 7.27 4.88 -13.95
N ALA A 21 7.09 5.26 -15.21
CA ALA A 21 8.09 5.99 -15.96
C ALA A 21 8.35 7.39 -15.34
N ALA A 22 9.62 7.75 -15.18
CA ALA A 22 10.02 9.04 -14.60
C ALA A 22 9.53 10.26 -15.39
N ASN A 23 9.43 10.13 -16.72
CA ASN A 23 8.98 11.20 -17.60
C ASN A 23 7.46 11.29 -17.73
N ASN A 24 6.72 10.23 -17.31
CA ASN A 24 5.26 10.22 -17.29
C ASN A 24 4.75 9.23 -16.23
N PRO A 25 4.42 9.69 -15.02
CA PRO A 25 3.99 8.81 -13.92
C PRO A 25 2.63 8.12 -14.14
N SER A 26 1.90 8.46 -15.22
CA SER A 26 0.70 7.72 -15.62
C SER A 26 1.02 6.41 -16.35
N VAL A 27 2.27 6.21 -16.81
CA VAL A 27 2.69 5.02 -17.54
C VAL A 27 3.26 3.99 -16.57
N VAL A 28 2.58 2.86 -16.45
CA VAL A 28 3.09 1.68 -15.72
C VAL A 28 4.10 0.96 -16.61
N VAL A 29 5.35 0.86 -16.14
CA VAL A 29 6.44 0.16 -16.83
C VAL A 29 6.48 -1.31 -16.44
N ALA A 30 6.27 -1.59 -15.15
CA ALA A 30 6.20 -2.93 -14.62
C ALA A 30 5.33 -2.95 -13.36
N GLN A 31 4.73 -4.11 -13.09
CA GLN A 31 3.95 -4.31 -11.86
C GLN A 31 4.14 -5.74 -11.34
N ARG A 32 4.05 -5.91 -10.02
CA ARG A 32 4.17 -7.21 -9.38
C ARG A 32 3.37 -7.27 -8.09
N ALA A 33 2.59 -8.35 -7.92
CA ALA A 33 1.97 -8.68 -6.64
C ALA A 33 3.05 -9.09 -5.64
N ALA A 34 2.89 -8.66 -4.41
CA ALA A 34 3.84 -8.87 -3.33
C ALA A 34 3.11 -9.11 -2.00
N LEU A 35 3.85 -9.48 -0.98
CA LEU A 35 3.33 -9.69 0.36
C LEU A 35 3.84 -8.60 1.28
N LEU A 36 2.93 -8.04 2.09
CA LEU A 36 3.26 -7.12 3.16
C LEU A 36 3.45 -7.91 4.45
N ARG A 37 4.57 -7.68 5.12
CA ARG A 37 4.85 -8.25 6.43
C ARG A 37 4.44 -7.29 7.55
N ASN A 38 4.27 -7.84 8.76
CA ASN A 38 3.92 -7.08 9.97
C ASN A 38 5.02 -6.11 10.45
N ASP A 39 6.23 -6.22 9.91
CA ASP A 39 7.33 -5.27 10.11
C ASP A 39 7.40 -4.16 9.04
N GLY A 40 6.39 -4.09 8.15
CA GLY A 40 6.29 -3.11 7.07
C GLY A 40 7.11 -3.44 5.83
N ILE A 41 7.85 -4.56 5.80
CA ILE A 41 8.65 -4.96 4.65
C ILE A 41 7.76 -5.62 3.59
N VAL A 42 7.95 -5.20 2.33
CA VAL A 42 7.31 -5.80 1.17
C VAL A 42 8.25 -6.81 0.54
N VAL A 43 7.78 -8.04 0.35
CA VAL A 43 8.59 -9.17 -0.09
C VAL A 43 7.96 -9.91 -1.27
N ASP A 44 8.78 -10.68 -1.98
CA ASP A 44 8.32 -11.53 -3.09
C ASP A 44 7.36 -12.63 -2.59
N CYS A 45 6.28 -12.88 -3.33
CA CYS A 45 5.30 -13.91 -2.98
C CYS A 45 5.84 -15.34 -3.05
N ASN A 46 6.93 -15.57 -3.78
CA ASN A 46 7.58 -16.88 -3.86
C ASN A 46 8.70 -17.05 -2.82
N ASN A 47 9.20 -15.94 -2.26
CA ASN A 47 10.26 -15.96 -1.25
C ASN A 47 10.14 -14.75 -0.32
N THR A 48 9.57 -14.95 0.86
CA THR A 48 9.30 -13.91 1.87
C THR A 48 10.54 -13.24 2.47
N PHE A 49 11.72 -13.60 2.03
CA PHE A 49 13.00 -13.01 2.47
C PHE A 49 13.75 -12.27 1.36
N SER A 50 13.20 -12.23 0.14
CA SER A 50 13.84 -11.58 -0.98
C SER A 50 13.13 -10.32 -1.44
N ALA A 51 13.90 -9.40 -2.01
CA ALA A 51 13.39 -8.25 -2.73
C ALA A 51 12.59 -8.69 -3.96
N LEU A 52 11.66 -7.84 -4.40
CA LEU A 52 10.90 -8.07 -5.62
C LEU A 52 11.83 -8.01 -6.84
N LEU A 53 11.68 -8.98 -7.71
CA LEU A 53 12.40 -9.01 -8.98
C LEU A 53 11.47 -8.51 -10.09
N PHE A 54 11.93 -7.54 -10.83
CA PHE A 54 11.28 -7.04 -12.04
C PHE A 54 12.18 -7.33 -13.23
N ASP A 55 11.65 -8.10 -14.19
CA ASP A 55 12.39 -8.46 -15.39
C ASP A 55 12.40 -7.30 -16.40
N ASN A 56 13.48 -7.23 -17.21
CA ASN A 56 13.61 -6.32 -18.34
C ASN A 56 13.53 -4.81 -18.01
N LEU A 57 13.89 -4.42 -16.79
CA LEU A 57 14.04 -3.02 -16.45
C LEU A 57 15.44 -2.51 -16.85
N SER A 58 15.48 -1.25 -17.31
CA SER A 58 16.72 -0.55 -17.56
C SER A 58 17.34 -0.10 -16.24
N SER A 59 18.60 -0.42 -16.00
CA SER A 59 19.34 0.09 -14.85
C SER A 59 19.75 1.57 -14.96
N ASN A 60 19.54 2.17 -16.15
CA ASN A 60 19.89 3.56 -16.43
C ASN A 60 18.66 4.50 -16.35
N ASP A 61 17.47 3.94 -16.25
CA ASP A 61 16.23 4.71 -16.14
C ASP A 61 15.82 4.89 -14.68
N ASN A 62 15.13 5.98 -14.40
CA ASN A 62 14.54 6.24 -13.10
C ASN A 62 13.06 5.84 -13.11
N TYR A 63 12.57 5.42 -11.94
CA TYR A 63 11.19 4.94 -11.78
C TYR A 63 10.54 5.54 -10.55
N TYR A 64 9.28 5.96 -10.67
CA TYR A 64 8.44 6.12 -9.49
C TYR A 64 8.03 4.74 -8.98
N VAL A 65 8.06 4.57 -7.67
CA VAL A 65 7.53 3.38 -6.99
C VAL A 65 6.14 3.70 -6.48
N VAL A 66 5.18 2.85 -6.85
CA VAL A 66 3.80 2.90 -6.35
C VAL A 66 3.53 1.67 -5.51
N LEU A 67 2.88 1.86 -4.38
CA LEU A 67 2.37 0.79 -3.53
C LEU A 67 0.86 0.91 -3.44
N ARG A 68 0.16 -0.17 -3.81
CA ARG A 68 -1.30 -0.26 -3.75
C ARG A 68 -1.73 -1.32 -2.76
N HIS A 69 -2.75 -0.98 -2.01
CA HIS A 69 -3.38 -1.89 -1.05
C HIS A 69 -4.91 -1.85 -1.20
N ARG A 70 -5.58 -2.96 -0.90
CA ARG A 70 -7.01 -3.18 -1.16
C ARG A 70 -7.96 -2.20 -0.47
N ASN A 71 -7.58 -1.61 0.67
CA ASN A 71 -8.45 -0.75 1.49
C ASN A 71 -7.70 0.42 2.15
N HIS A 72 -6.53 0.76 1.59
CA HIS A 72 -5.75 1.94 1.97
C HIS A 72 -5.49 2.79 0.75
N LEU A 73 -5.27 4.09 0.95
CA LEU A 73 -4.88 4.97 -0.14
C LEU A 73 -3.57 4.50 -0.78
N ASP A 74 -3.59 4.43 -2.10
CA ASP A 74 -2.39 4.16 -2.88
C ASP A 74 -1.38 5.30 -2.74
N VAL A 75 -0.10 4.96 -2.66
CA VAL A 75 0.99 5.92 -2.55
C VAL A 75 1.98 5.79 -3.70
N MET A 76 2.66 6.89 -4.00
CA MET A 76 3.73 6.96 -5.00
C MET A 76 4.90 7.72 -4.40
N SER A 77 6.13 7.30 -4.67
CA SER A 77 7.34 8.04 -4.26
C SER A 77 7.30 9.48 -4.75
N THR A 78 7.79 10.42 -3.93
CA THR A 78 7.80 11.87 -4.26
C THR A 78 8.58 12.16 -5.53
N THR A 79 9.69 11.45 -5.72
CA THR A 79 10.57 11.58 -6.88
C THR A 79 10.84 10.22 -7.51
N PRO A 80 11.20 10.19 -8.81
CA PRO A 80 11.64 8.95 -9.43
C PRO A 80 13.01 8.53 -8.84
N LEU A 81 13.13 7.28 -8.49
CA LEU A 81 14.30 6.68 -7.88
C LEU A 81 15.21 6.05 -8.95
N SER A 82 16.51 6.17 -8.73
CA SER A 82 17.54 5.57 -9.60
C SER A 82 17.95 4.20 -9.08
N PRO A 83 17.96 3.14 -9.91
CA PRO A 83 18.53 1.87 -9.49
C PRO A 83 20.02 2.01 -9.17
N MET A 84 20.44 1.48 -8.03
CA MET A 84 21.84 1.35 -7.64
C MET A 84 22.24 -0.12 -7.66
N ALA A 85 23.20 -0.48 -8.50
CA ALA A 85 23.63 -1.88 -8.69
C ALA A 85 22.45 -2.84 -8.98
N GLY A 86 21.45 -2.37 -9.72
CA GLY A 86 20.24 -3.14 -10.04
C GLY A 86 19.21 -3.23 -8.92
N LEU A 87 19.41 -2.54 -7.80
CA LEU A 87 18.47 -2.48 -6.68
C LEU A 87 17.80 -1.09 -6.62
N LEU A 88 16.47 -1.07 -6.53
CA LEU A 88 15.69 0.12 -6.25
C LEU A 88 15.21 0.06 -4.79
N ALA A 89 15.68 0.98 -3.95
CA ALA A 89 15.29 1.07 -2.55
C ALA A 89 14.23 2.17 -2.38
N CYS A 90 13.15 1.86 -1.69
CA CYS A 90 12.07 2.78 -1.37
C CYS A 90 11.56 2.49 0.05
N ASP A 91 11.43 3.52 0.87
CA ASP A 91 10.91 3.40 2.24
C ASP A 91 9.84 4.47 2.46
N PHE A 92 8.60 4.04 2.69
CA PHE A 92 7.46 4.91 2.95
C PHE A 92 7.15 5.05 4.45
N THR A 93 8.00 4.50 5.33
CA THR A 93 7.75 4.49 6.77
C THR A 93 8.47 5.60 7.54
N ILE A 94 9.36 6.34 6.89
CA ILE A 94 10.30 7.29 7.53
C ILE A 94 9.88 8.76 7.45
N GLY A 95 8.69 9.05 6.92
CA GLY A 95 8.16 10.42 6.86
C GLY A 95 7.19 10.63 5.71
N ILE A 96 6.27 11.59 5.88
CA ILE A 96 5.24 11.91 4.87
C ILE A 96 5.82 12.46 3.57
N GLU A 97 7.00 13.05 3.61
CA GLU A 97 7.71 13.60 2.43
C GLU A 97 8.21 12.53 1.46
N GLN A 98 8.19 11.25 1.87
CA GLN A 98 8.56 10.14 1.01
C GLN A 98 7.52 9.88 -0.09
N VAL A 99 6.29 10.35 0.08
CA VAL A 99 5.20 10.14 -0.87
C VAL A 99 4.74 11.42 -1.54
N TYR A 100 4.34 11.31 -2.80
CA TYR A 100 3.75 12.40 -3.56
C TYR A 100 2.45 12.88 -2.90
N GLY A 101 2.37 14.19 -2.62
CA GLY A 101 1.22 14.79 -1.94
C GLY A 101 1.21 14.63 -0.42
N ASN A 102 2.24 14.04 0.18
CA ASN A 102 2.40 13.85 1.63
C ASN A 102 1.22 13.12 2.30
N THR A 103 0.54 12.23 1.56
CA THR A 103 -0.67 11.53 2.02
C THR A 103 -0.30 10.20 2.70
N LEU A 104 0.23 10.30 3.91
CA LEU A 104 0.47 9.17 4.82
C LEU A 104 -0.10 9.49 6.19
N ALA A 105 -0.47 8.46 6.94
CA ALA A 105 -0.83 8.57 8.34
C ALA A 105 0.45 8.62 9.19
N ILE A 106 0.55 9.62 10.08
CA ILE A 106 1.65 9.69 11.05
C ILE A 106 1.27 8.81 12.23
N LEU A 107 2.06 7.76 12.48
CA LEU A 107 1.83 6.82 13.58
C LEU A 107 2.44 7.31 14.89
N ASP A 108 3.56 8.01 14.82
CA ASP A 108 4.28 8.53 15.97
C ASP A 108 4.97 9.85 15.59
N GLU A 109 4.48 10.95 16.14
CA GLU A 109 5.03 12.29 15.88
C GLU A 109 6.47 12.47 16.40
N THR A 110 6.89 11.66 17.38
CA THR A 110 8.24 11.74 17.95
C THR A 110 9.28 11.10 17.04
N THR A 111 8.96 9.96 16.46
CA THR A 111 9.86 9.21 15.57
C THR A 111 9.66 9.56 14.11
N GLY A 112 8.52 10.16 13.75
CA GLY A 112 8.12 10.46 12.37
C GLY A 112 7.69 9.22 11.58
N TYR A 113 7.46 8.07 12.22
CA TYR A 113 6.98 6.87 11.52
C TYR A 113 5.61 7.10 10.89
N THR A 114 5.50 6.62 9.66
CA THR A 114 4.31 6.76 8.83
C THR A 114 3.80 5.43 8.30
N ALA A 115 2.52 5.38 7.93
CA ALA A 115 1.87 4.25 7.30
C ALA A 115 0.89 4.73 6.22
N LEU A 116 0.38 3.79 5.41
CA LEU A 116 -0.68 4.07 4.46
C LEU A 116 -1.95 4.56 5.19
N CYS A 117 -2.66 5.53 4.60
CA CYS A 117 -3.96 5.96 5.12
C CYS A 117 -5.00 4.86 4.88
N ALA A 118 -5.44 4.20 5.95
CA ALA A 118 -6.49 3.20 5.91
C ALA A 118 -7.87 3.83 5.72
N GLY A 119 -8.76 3.16 4.98
CA GLY A 119 -10.16 3.56 4.86
C GLY A 119 -10.65 3.81 3.45
N ASP A 120 -9.83 3.69 2.41
CA ASP A 120 -10.24 3.69 1.01
C ASP A 120 -10.79 2.29 0.65
N ILE A 121 -12.00 2.00 1.14
CA ILE A 121 -12.59 0.66 1.10
C ILE A 121 -13.13 0.32 -0.30
N ASP A 122 -13.58 1.32 -1.05
CA ASP A 122 -14.03 1.14 -2.44
C ASP A 122 -12.89 1.24 -3.47
N GLY A 123 -11.67 1.61 -3.04
CA GLY A 123 -10.48 1.66 -3.87
C GLY A 123 -10.46 2.80 -4.89
N ASN A 124 -11.26 3.85 -4.67
CA ASN A 124 -11.38 4.97 -5.61
C ASN A 124 -10.33 6.08 -5.41
N GLY A 125 -9.45 5.94 -4.42
CA GLY A 125 -8.42 6.91 -4.05
C GLY A 125 -8.93 8.10 -3.24
N LEU A 126 -10.09 7.98 -2.60
CA LEU A 126 -10.70 8.99 -1.74
C LEU A 126 -11.28 8.34 -0.50
N ILE A 127 -10.89 8.80 0.70
CA ILE A 127 -11.54 8.32 1.94
C ILE A 127 -12.74 9.21 2.25
N THR A 128 -13.95 8.68 1.99
CA THR A 128 -15.20 9.44 2.04
C THR A 128 -16.30 8.72 2.83
N TYR A 129 -17.49 9.31 2.88
CA TYR A 129 -18.67 8.66 3.46
C TYR A 129 -19.12 7.40 2.69
N LEU A 130 -18.71 7.23 1.43
CA LEU A 130 -19.02 6.01 0.66
C LEU A 130 -18.32 4.80 1.26
N ASP A 131 -17.07 4.96 1.66
CA ASP A 131 -16.29 3.93 2.37
C ASP A 131 -16.93 3.59 3.71
N PHE A 132 -17.40 4.61 4.44
CA PHE A 132 -18.14 4.40 5.69
C PHE A 132 -19.41 3.55 5.47
N ASN A 133 -20.15 3.76 4.40
CA ASN A 133 -21.32 2.96 4.09
C ASN A 133 -20.97 1.48 3.82
N ILE A 134 -19.83 1.23 3.15
CA ILE A 134 -19.35 -0.13 2.95
C ILE A 134 -18.93 -0.74 4.29
N TYR A 135 -18.20 0.00 5.13
CA TYR A 135 -17.86 -0.44 6.48
C TYR A 135 -19.13 -0.83 7.27
N LEU A 136 -20.16 0.02 7.30
CA LEU A 136 -21.40 -0.26 8.01
C LEU A 136 -22.09 -1.55 7.54
N SER A 137 -22.04 -1.86 6.26
CA SER A 137 -22.63 -3.08 5.71
C SER A 137 -21.87 -4.35 6.11
N ASN A 138 -20.62 -4.20 6.56
CA ASN A 138 -19.74 -5.31 6.93
C ASN A 138 -19.47 -5.41 8.45
N VAL A 139 -20.01 -4.48 9.25
CA VAL A 139 -19.84 -4.49 10.72
C VAL A 139 -20.27 -5.81 11.33
N ASN A 140 -19.47 -6.31 12.27
CA ASN A 140 -19.61 -7.62 12.91
C ASN A 140 -19.45 -8.82 11.98
N ASN A 141 -18.98 -8.62 10.75
CA ASN A 141 -18.62 -9.71 9.89
C ASN A 141 -17.27 -10.31 10.34
N THR A 142 -17.27 -11.60 10.60
CA THR A 142 -16.11 -12.37 11.04
C THR A 142 -15.60 -13.35 9.99
N SER A 143 -16.09 -13.24 8.75
CA SER A 143 -15.56 -14.05 7.66
C SER A 143 -14.16 -13.57 7.29
N ALA A 144 -13.29 -14.53 6.99
CA ALA A 144 -11.92 -14.24 6.61
C ALA A 144 -11.82 -13.29 5.40
N TYR A 145 -10.88 -12.37 5.45
CA TYR A 145 -10.52 -11.47 4.34
C TYR A 145 -11.64 -10.50 3.91
N GLN A 146 -12.13 -9.71 4.85
CA GLN A 146 -13.10 -8.64 4.57
C GLN A 146 -12.43 -7.38 4.05
N ILE A 147 -13.05 -6.71 3.06
CA ILE A 147 -12.54 -5.46 2.50
C ILE A 147 -12.53 -4.33 3.56
N SER A 148 -13.46 -4.37 4.50
CA SER A 148 -13.59 -3.37 5.58
C SER A 148 -12.75 -3.68 6.81
N ASP A 149 -12.04 -4.81 6.84
CA ASP A 149 -11.02 -5.12 7.84
C ASP A 149 -9.75 -4.34 7.47
N THR A 150 -9.63 -3.14 7.99
CA THR A 150 -8.55 -2.21 7.65
C THR A 150 -7.33 -2.36 8.55
N ASN A 151 -7.46 -3.03 9.69
CA ASN A 151 -6.36 -3.32 10.60
C ASN A 151 -5.78 -4.74 10.42
N GLY A 152 -6.43 -5.60 9.62
CA GLY A 152 -5.97 -6.95 9.31
C GLY A 152 -6.14 -7.96 10.46
N ASP A 153 -7.04 -7.70 11.42
CA ASP A 153 -7.29 -8.58 12.57
C ASP A 153 -8.35 -9.67 12.31
N THR A 154 -8.86 -9.76 11.08
CA THR A 154 -9.90 -10.68 10.61
C THR A 154 -11.32 -10.38 11.09
N GLN A 155 -11.55 -9.24 11.73
CA GLN A 155 -12.86 -8.81 12.21
C GLN A 155 -13.15 -7.40 11.73
N VAL A 156 -14.41 -7.10 11.41
CA VAL A 156 -14.84 -5.73 11.09
C VAL A 156 -15.49 -5.11 12.32
N THR A 157 -14.75 -4.25 13.02
CA THR A 157 -15.10 -3.72 14.34
C THR A 157 -14.93 -2.21 14.43
N ILE A 158 -15.10 -1.66 15.62
CA ILE A 158 -14.83 -0.25 15.92
C ILE A 158 -13.35 0.13 15.72
N ALA A 159 -12.43 -0.84 15.75
CA ALA A 159 -11.01 -0.59 15.49
C ALA A 159 -10.80 -0.11 14.06
N ASP A 160 -11.45 -0.76 13.09
CA ASP A 160 -11.40 -0.38 11.68
C ASP A 160 -12.03 0.99 11.43
N PHE A 161 -13.17 1.26 12.08
CA PHE A 161 -13.80 2.56 12.03
C PHE A 161 -12.89 3.68 12.55
N ASN A 162 -12.13 3.43 13.62
CA ASN A 162 -11.21 4.42 14.15
C ASN A 162 -10.08 4.75 13.18
N LEU A 163 -9.58 3.78 12.43
CA LEU A 163 -8.61 4.01 11.37
C LEU A 163 -9.21 4.81 10.20
N TYR A 164 -10.39 4.40 9.70
CA TYR A 164 -11.14 5.17 8.71
C TYR A 164 -11.37 6.62 9.18
N LYS A 165 -11.86 6.81 10.40
CA LYS A 165 -12.16 8.12 10.97
C LYS A 165 -10.95 9.04 11.05
N ALA A 166 -9.79 8.48 11.42
CA ALA A 166 -8.55 9.24 11.51
C ALA A 166 -8.09 9.78 10.14
N ASN A 167 -8.41 9.05 9.07
CA ASN A 167 -8.02 9.37 7.69
C ASN A 167 -9.16 9.97 6.85
N ALA A 168 -10.35 10.17 7.42
CA ALA A 168 -11.50 10.69 6.68
C ALA A 168 -11.18 12.01 5.98
N SER A 169 -11.59 12.14 4.71
CA SER A 169 -11.31 13.25 3.80
C SER A 169 -9.91 13.29 3.20
N GLN A 170 -9.07 12.30 3.48
CA GLN A 170 -7.78 12.17 2.77
C GLN A 170 -8.01 11.83 1.30
N ILE A 171 -7.12 12.35 0.47
CA ILE A 171 -7.19 12.26 -0.99
C ILE A 171 -5.87 11.66 -1.48
N GLY A 172 -5.94 10.51 -2.11
CA GLY A 172 -4.79 9.83 -2.71
C GLY A 172 -4.28 10.53 -3.98
N VAL A 173 -3.21 10.00 -4.52
CA VAL A 173 -2.53 10.53 -5.72
C VAL A 173 -3.46 10.48 -6.94
N VAL A 174 -3.70 11.62 -7.58
CA VAL A 174 -4.67 11.76 -8.69
C VAL A 174 -4.38 10.81 -9.86
N PHE A 175 -3.10 10.58 -10.18
CA PHE A 175 -2.71 9.70 -11.31
C PHE A 175 -2.92 8.21 -11.01
N LEU A 176 -3.20 7.85 -9.76
CA LEU A 176 -3.39 6.46 -9.32
C LEU A 176 -4.86 6.07 -9.26
N ARG A 177 -5.78 7.05 -9.34
CA ARG A 177 -7.22 6.79 -9.28
C ARG A 177 -7.71 6.11 -10.55
N TYR A 178 -8.68 5.24 -10.41
CA TYR A 178 -9.36 4.56 -11.51
C TYR A 178 -10.63 5.30 -11.90
#